data_02d34f4f3b194811e87ff63ee7d90db4
#
_entry.id   02d34f4f3b194811e87ff63ee7d90db4
#
_cell.length_a   1.000
_cell.length_b   1.000
_cell.length_c   1.000
_cell.angle_alpha   90.00
_cell.angle_beta   90.00
_cell.angle_gamma   90.00
#
_symmetry.space_group_name_H-M   'P 1'
#
loop_
_entity.id
_entity.type
_entity.pdbx_description
1 polymer ?
#
loop_
_entity_poly.entity_id
_entity_poly.type
_entity_poly.pdbx_seq_one_letter_code
_entity_poly.pdbx_strand_id
1 'polypeptide(L)'
;MDQTLTTTAFTLDGYRVTKNLGVVRGIMVRSRSIFGTIGGSLQTLVGGNISLFTSLCEKTRHDAFALMLRHAESIGANAVIGIRYDGAEVMQGVTEVLCYGTAVVVERHA
;
A
#
# COMPACT_ATOMS: atom_id res chain seq x y z
N MET A 1 -0.93 13.97 1.15
CA MET A 1 -0.13 13.95 -0.10
C MET A 1 -1.04 13.70 -1.28
N ASP A 2 -0.80 14.39 -2.37
CA ASP A 2 -1.55 14.21 -3.60
C ASP A 2 -1.20 12.85 -4.21
N GLN A 3 -2.19 11.98 -4.38
CA GLN A 3 -1.98 10.65 -4.95
C GLN A 3 -1.56 10.69 -6.42
N THR A 4 -1.76 11.81 -7.12
CA THR A 4 -1.28 11.94 -8.50
C THR A 4 0.25 12.03 -8.57
N LEU A 5 0.91 12.29 -7.45
CA LEU A 5 2.37 12.31 -7.36
C LEU A 5 2.93 10.99 -6.81
N THR A 6 2.26 9.90 -7.11
CA THR A 6 2.69 8.55 -6.76
C THR A 6 2.72 7.68 -8.01
N THR A 7 3.69 6.76 -8.07
CA THR A 7 3.84 5.89 -9.23
C THR A 7 4.64 4.64 -8.87
N THR A 8 4.41 3.57 -9.61
CA THR A 8 5.27 2.38 -9.57
C THR A 8 6.50 2.55 -10.44
N ALA A 9 6.52 3.54 -11.34
CA ALA A 9 7.69 3.87 -12.15
C ALA A 9 8.74 4.59 -11.31
N PHE A 10 9.93 4.74 -11.86
CA PHE A 10 11.02 5.43 -11.18
C PHE A 10 11.11 6.90 -11.54
N THR A 11 10.20 7.39 -12.37
CA THR A 11 10.09 8.79 -12.74
C THR A 11 8.62 9.19 -12.79
N LEU A 12 8.38 10.48 -12.63
CA LEU A 12 7.05 11.07 -12.78
C LEU A 12 7.06 12.00 -14.00
N ASP A 13 6.18 11.74 -14.96
CA ASP A 13 6.09 12.57 -16.16
C ASP A 13 5.79 14.03 -15.78
N GLY A 14 6.54 14.93 -16.38
CA GLY A 14 6.39 16.37 -16.12
C GLY A 14 7.06 16.87 -14.84
N TYR A 15 7.75 16.00 -14.12
CA TYR A 15 8.44 16.34 -12.88
C TYR A 15 9.88 15.85 -12.91
N ARG A 16 10.72 16.53 -12.15
CA ARG A 16 12.09 16.08 -11.90
C ARG A 16 12.31 15.91 -10.41
N VAL A 17 13.06 14.89 -10.05
CA VAL A 17 13.45 14.65 -8.65
C VAL A 17 14.56 15.62 -8.28
N THR A 18 14.33 16.42 -7.24
CA THR A 18 15.33 17.36 -6.73
C THR A 18 16.00 16.86 -5.47
N LYS A 19 15.36 15.92 -4.75
CA LYS A 19 15.90 15.37 -3.51
C LYS A 19 15.35 13.99 -3.29
N ASN A 20 16.23 13.05 -2.98
CA ASN A 20 15.87 11.68 -2.59
C ASN A 20 15.88 11.62 -1.06
N LEU A 21 14.74 11.23 -0.48
CA LEU A 21 14.58 11.16 0.98
C LEU A 21 14.67 9.75 1.52
N GLY A 22 14.76 8.76 0.62
CA GLY A 22 14.94 7.38 1.02
C GLY A 22 13.65 6.56 1.03
N VAL A 23 13.74 5.37 1.59
CA VAL A 23 12.67 4.39 1.57
C VAL A 23 11.62 4.74 2.62
N VAL A 24 10.37 4.68 2.19
CA VAL A 24 9.21 4.81 3.07
C VAL A 24 8.32 3.59 2.93
N ARG A 25 7.54 3.31 3.97
CA ARG A 25 6.66 2.16 3.96
C ARG A 25 5.43 2.36 4.82
N GLY A 26 4.41 1.55 4.51
CA GLY A 26 3.24 1.36 5.35
C GLY A 26 2.99 -0.14 5.50
N ILE A 27 2.66 -0.57 6.69
CA ILE A 27 2.45 -1.97 7.01
C ILE A 27 1.07 -2.13 7.63
N MET A 28 0.31 -3.09 7.10
CA MET A 28 -0.94 -3.55 7.70
C MET A 28 -0.81 -5.01 8.04
N VAL A 29 -1.26 -5.38 9.22
CA VAL A 29 -1.25 -6.77 9.68
C VAL A 29 -2.69 -7.20 9.89
N ARG A 30 -3.05 -8.35 9.34
CA ARG A 30 -4.38 -8.95 9.49
C ARG A 30 -4.26 -10.31 10.11
N SER A 31 -5.06 -10.55 11.14
CA SER A 31 -5.09 -11.84 11.81
C SER A 31 -6.04 -12.79 11.08
N ARG A 32 -5.80 -14.08 11.27
CA ARG A 32 -6.66 -15.14 10.75
C ARG A 32 -8.13 -14.98 11.19
N SER A 33 -8.37 -14.41 12.37
CA SER A 33 -9.73 -14.25 12.88
C SER A 33 -10.59 -13.35 11.99
N ILE A 34 -10.00 -12.30 11.37
CA ILE A 34 -10.71 -11.44 10.43
C ILE A 34 -11.08 -12.22 9.18
N PHE A 35 -10.10 -12.93 8.60
CA PHE A 35 -10.34 -13.76 7.42
C PHE A 35 -11.25 -14.95 7.76
N GLY A 36 -11.13 -15.49 8.97
CA GLY A 36 -11.96 -16.60 9.43
C GLY A 36 -13.44 -16.25 9.53
N THR A 37 -13.77 -15.05 9.97
CA THR A 37 -15.14 -14.59 10.01
C THR A 37 -15.75 -14.53 8.61
N ILE A 38 -15.00 -14.01 7.65
CA ILE A 38 -15.43 -13.99 6.25
C ILE A 38 -15.42 -15.41 5.69
N GLY A 39 -14.38 -16.21 6.02
CA GLY A 39 -14.23 -17.57 5.55
C GLY A 39 -15.35 -18.48 6.01
N GLY A 40 -15.82 -18.31 7.25
CA GLY A 40 -16.98 -19.04 7.75
C GLY A 40 -18.23 -18.76 6.93
N SER A 41 -18.43 -17.50 6.55
CA SER A 41 -19.51 -17.13 5.64
C SER A 41 -19.33 -17.74 4.27
N LEU A 42 -18.10 -17.81 3.78
CA LEU A 42 -17.79 -18.38 2.47
C LEU A 42 -18.07 -19.88 2.39
N GLN A 43 -17.89 -20.60 3.48
CA GLN A 43 -18.17 -22.03 3.50
C GLN A 43 -19.65 -22.34 3.28
N THR A 44 -20.51 -21.39 3.65
CA THR A 44 -21.96 -21.55 3.50
C THR A 44 -22.49 -20.91 2.23
N LEU A 45 -21.72 -20.01 1.61
CA LEU A 45 -22.15 -19.24 0.44
C LEU A 45 -21.18 -19.51 -0.71
N VAL A 46 -21.56 -20.38 -1.61
CA VAL A 46 -20.70 -20.80 -2.71
C VAL A 46 -20.64 -19.69 -3.78
N GLY A 47 -19.44 -19.36 -4.23
CA GLY A 47 -19.18 -18.56 -5.42
C GLY A 47 -19.21 -17.05 -5.24
N GLY A 48 -20.23 -16.49 -4.62
CA GLY A 48 -20.41 -15.02 -4.53
C GLY A 48 -19.47 -14.34 -3.55
N ASN A 49 -18.83 -15.05 -2.66
CA ASN A 49 -18.11 -14.49 -1.53
C ASN A 49 -16.63 -14.20 -1.80
N ILE A 50 -16.14 -14.56 -2.97
CA ILE A 50 -14.80 -14.15 -3.41
C ILE A 50 -14.71 -12.63 -3.44
N SER A 51 -15.81 -11.95 -3.80
CA SER A 51 -15.85 -10.48 -3.79
C SER A 51 -15.63 -9.88 -2.39
N LEU A 52 -16.06 -10.58 -1.33
CA LEU A 52 -15.80 -10.13 0.05
C LEU A 52 -14.30 -10.18 0.37
N PHE A 53 -13.62 -11.24 -0.04
CA PHE A 53 -12.17 -11.33 0.12
C PHE A 53 -11.46 -10.27 -0.70
N THR A 54 -11.89 -10.06 -1.93
CA THR A 54 -11.31 -9.02 -2.79
C THR A 54 -11.46 -7.66 -2.14
N SER A 55 -12.64 -7.33 -1.61
CA SER A 55 -12.88 -6.07 -0.92
C SER A 55 -12.00 -5.91 0.30
N LEU A 56 -11.81 -6.97 1.09
CA LEU A 56 -10.94 -6.94 2.25
C LEU A 56 -9.48 -6.72 1.85
N CYS A 57 -9.01 -7.41 0.82
CA CYS A 57 -7.66 -7.24 0.31
C CYS A 57 -7.43 -5.83 -0.23
N GLU A 58 -8.39 -5.29 -0.99
CA GLU A 58 -8.31 -3.93 -1.49
C GLU A 58 -8.23 -2.91 -0.36
N LYS A 59 -9.08 -3.08 0.67
CA LYS A 59 -9.04 -2.19 1.82
C LYS A 59 -7.70 -2.27 2.56
N THR A 60 -7.18 -3.48 2.74
CA THR A 60 -5.91 -3.68 3.43
C THR A 60 -4.76 -3.03 2.67
N ARG A 61 -4.74 -3.17 1.35
CA ARG A 61 -3.74 -2.51 0.50
C ARG A 61 -3.87 -1.00 0.51
N HIS A 62 -5.11 -0.51 0.46
CA HIS A 62 -5.38 0.92 0.55
C HIS A 62 -4.86 1.49 1.87
N ASP A 63 -5.10 0.80 2.98
CA ASP A 63 -4.64 1.25 4.30
C ASP A 63 -3.12 1.24 4.40
N ALA A 64 -2.45 0.21 3.85
CA ALA A 64 -0.98 0.17 3.80
C ALA A 64 -0.41 1.32 2.95
N PHE A 65 -1.04 1.62 1.82
CA PHE A 65 -0.67 2.73 0.96
C PHE A 65 -0.80 4.07 1.70
N ALA A 66 -1.93 4.27 2.40
CA ALA A 66 -2.15 5.50 3.16
C ALA A 66 -1.10 5.70 4.26
N LEU A 67 -0.70 4.61 4.93
CA LEU A 67 0.37 4.67 5.93
C LEU A 67 1.72 5.03 5.31
N MET A 68 2.03 4.47 4.14
CA MET A 68 3.25 4.83 3.41
C MET A 68 3.26 6.32 3.06
N LEU A 69 2.14 6.85 2.59
CA LEU A 69 2.04 8.28 2.27
C LEU A 69 2.24 9.16 3.50
N ARG A 70 1.68 8.76 4.65
CA ARG A 70 1.92 9.50 5.90
C ARG A 70 3.38 9.50 6.29
N HIS A 71 4.05 8.36 6.13
CA HIS A 71 5.49 8.28 6.39
C HIS A 71 6.25 9.24 5.47
N ALA A 72 5.92 9.23 4.18
CA ALA A 72 6.55 10.13 3.22
C ALA A 72 6.33 11.60 3.57
N GLU A 73 5.10 11.97 3.92
CA GLU A 73 4.78 13.34 4.33
C GLU A 73 5.56 13.75 5.57
N SER A 74 5.71 12.84 6.54
CA SER A 74 6.41 13.14 7.80
C SER A 74 7.87 13.48 7.61
N ILE A 75 8.49 13.05 6.52
CA ILE A 75 9.89 13.35 6.22
C ILE A 75 10.05 14.42 5.13
N GLY A 76 8.96 15.08 4.76
CA GLY A 76 8.99 16.23 3.87
C GLY A 76 8.87 15.93 2.39
N ALA A 77 8.46 14.73 2.02
CA ALA A 77 8.28 14.36 0.62
C ALA A 77 7.00 14.97 0.05
N ASN A 78 7.02 15.23 -1.25
CA ASN A 78 5.82 15.58 -2.00
C ASN A 78 5.50 14.55 -3.10
N ALA A 79 6.27 13.48 -3.19
CA ALA A 79 6.03 12.42 -4.15
C ALA A 79 6.63 11.10 -3.65
N VAL A 80 6.12 9.98 -4.14
CA VAL A 80 6.69 8.65 -3.91
C VAL A 80 6.76 7.93 -5.24
N ILE A 81 7.94 7.42 -5.54
CA ILE A 81 8.22 6.69 -6.79
C ILE A 81 8.62 5.26 -6.49
N GLY A 82 8.59 4.41 -7.50
CA GLY A 82 9.02 3.02 -7.36
C GLY A 82 8.18 2.23 -6.37
N ILE A 83 6.89 2.54 -6.26
CA ILE A 83 6.00 1.91 -5.28
C ILE A 83 5.82 0.44 -5.59
N ARG A 84 5.88 -0.39 -4.55
CA ARG A 84 5.64 -1.83 -4.63
C ARG A 84 4.80 -2.26 -3.43
N TYR A 85 4.09 -3.36 -3.63
CA TYR A 85 3.40 -4.07 -2.56
C TYR A 85 4.04 -5.43 -2.37
N ASP A 86 4.04 -5.88 -1.14
CA ASP A 86 4.47 -7.23 -0.80
C ASP A 86 3.52 -7.78 0.26
N GLY A 87 3.21 -9.05 0.16
CA GLY A 87 2.35 -9.73 1.13
C GLY A 87 3.02 -10.99 1.60
N ALA A 88 3.00 -11.22 2.90
CA ALA A 88 3.62 -12.40 3.47
C ALA A 88 2.89 -12.85 4.73
N GLU A 89 2.86 -14.16 4.94
CA GLU A 89 2.46 -14.72 6.22
C GLU A 89 3.65 -14.66 7.15
N VAL A 90 3.56 -13.83 8.20
CA VAL A 90 4.69 -13.58 9.12
C VAL A 90 4.68 -14.55 10.29
N MET A 91 3.53 -15.13 10.58
CA MET A 91 3.37 -16.26 11.48
C MET A 91 2.05 -16.94 11.15
N GLN A 92 1.83 -18.15 11.67
CA GLN A 92 0.62 -18.88 11.34
C GLN A 92 -0.64 -18.05 11.62
N GLY A 93 -1.43 -17.82 10.59
CA GLY A 93 -2.68 -17.08 10.68
C GLY A 93 -2.53 -15.57 10.74
N VAL A 94 -1.34 -15.03 10.50
CA VAL A 94 -1.09 -13.58 10.52
C VAL A 94 -0.42 -13.17 9.23
N THR A 95 -1.07 -12.32 8.46
CA THR A 95 -0.59 -11.85 7.17
C THR A 95 -0.22 -10.38 7.26
N GLU A 96 0.95 -10.04 6.73
CA GLU A 96 1.42 -8.68 6.57
C GLU A 96 1.21 -8.23 5.14
N VAL A 97 0.74 -7.00 4.97
CA VAL A 97 0.76 -6.30 3.68
C VAL A 97 1.66 -5.10 3.82
N LEU A 98 2.70 -5.08 3.01
CA LEU A 98 3.70 -4.02 2.98
C LEU A 98 3.53 -3.22 1.70
N CYS A 99 3.43 -1.90 1.83
CA CYS A 99 3.51 -0.96 0.71
C CYS A 99 4.75 -0.11 0.93
N TYR A 100 5.62 -0.02 -0.06
CA TYR A 100 6.87 0.72 0.08
C TYR A 100 7.27 1.39 -1.23
N GLY A 101 8.13 2.37 -1.11
CA GLY A 101 8.65 3.10 -2.25
C GLY A 101 9.72 4.08 -1.81
N THR A 102 10.14 4.93 -2.74
CA THR A 102 11.14 5.95 -2.48
C THR A 102 10.45 7.31 -2.37
N ALA A 103 10.58 7.93 -1.21
CA ALA A 103 10.08 9.29 -0.99
C ALA A 103 11.04 10.29 -1.61
N VAL A 104 10.50 11.22 -2.36
CA VAL A 104 11.29 12.23 -3.07
C VAL A 104 10.63 13.60 -2.98
N VAL A 105 11.43 14.62 -3.20
CA VAL A 105 10.92 15.95 -3.50
C VAL A 105 11.06 16.15 -5.00
N VAL A 106 9.97 16.54 -5.63
CA VAL A 106 9.92 16.79 -7.08
C VAL A 106 9.49 18.21 -7.35
N GLU A 107 9.91 18.73 -8.49
CA GLU A 107 9.48 20.01 -9.03
C GLU A 107 8.99 19.79 -10.45
N ARG A 108 8.00 20.59 -10.86
CA ARG A 108 7.54 20.55 -12.24
C ARG A 108 8.66 20.98 -13.16
N HIS A 109 8.75 20.32 -14.30
CA HIS A 109 9.61 20.81 -15.38
C HIS A 109 9.10 22.18 -15.84
N ALA A 110 10.04 23.07 -16.02
CA ALA A 110 9.72 24.43 -16.49
C ALA A 110 9.22 24.39 -17.95
#